data_fc63f65f109e2e2557e2a015ce7a121d
#
_entry.id   fc63f65f109e2e2557e2a015ce7a121d
#
_cell.length_a   1.000
_cell.length_b   1.000
_cell.length_c   1.000
_cell.angle_alpha   90.00
_cell.angle_beta   90.00
_cell.angle_gamma   90.00
#
_symmetry.space_group_name_H-M   'P 1'
#
loop_
_entity.id
_entity.type
_entity.pdbx_description
1 polymer ?
#
loop_
_entity_poly.entity_id
_entity_poly.type
_entity_poly.pdbx_seq_one_letter_code
_entity_poly.pdbx_strand_id
1 'polypeptide(L)'
;MTQNFAQTTIYQLFPRAFTREGTLAAASAHLADIASLGVDYVYLCPVFLSDDGMDKTYWSERQIASGFENPKNPYRMKDYFAVDPEYGTKEDLINFVKRAHELGLKVLFDLVYYHCGPNAVFLKEHPDFIQRTPDGSPFTGEWAFPRLNFENPALREYLYDNMLYWIQVCDVDGYRCDVGSLCPMDFWKEGIRRCRELKKDFFM
;
A
#
# COMPACT_ATOMS: atom_id res chain seq x y z
N MET A 1 -16.23 -17.39 15.05
CA MET A 1 -16.05 -18.37 13.95
C MET A 1 -14.64 -18.18 13.44
N THR A 2 -13.83 -19.24 13.36
CA THR A 2 -12.50 -19.17 12.71
C THR A 2 -12.74 -18.99 11.21
N GLN A 3 -12.25 -17.88 10.64
CA GLN A 3 -12.36 -17.60 9.22
C GLN A 3 -11.63 -18.72 8.44
N ASN A 4 -12.33 -19.41 7.56
CA ASN A 4 -11.75 -20.49 6.75
C ASN A 4 -11.10 -19.87 5.49
N PHE A 5 -9.84 -19.49 5.59
CA PHE A 5 -9.10 -18.85 4.49
C PHE A 5 -8.99 -19.71 3.22
N ALA A 6 -9.14 -21.03 3.33
CA ALA A 6 -9.11 -21.93 2.16
C ALA A 6 -10.30 -21.73 1.20
N GLN A 7 -11.35 -21.02 1.63
CA GLN A 7 -12.54 -20.74 0.84
C GLN A 7 -12.70 -19.24 0.53
N THR A 8 -11.71 -18.43 0.91
CA THR A 8 -11.75 -16.97 0.70
C THR A 8 -11.34 -16.61 -0.72
N THR A 9 -12.17 -15.84 -1.40
CA THR A 9 -11.94 -15.33 -2.75
C THR A 9 -11.60 -13.84 -2.71
N ILE A 10 -10.57 -13.45 -3.47
CA ILE A 10 -10.06 -12.07 -3.51
C ILE A 10 -10.07 -11.59 -4.95
N TYR A 11 -10.72 -10.46 -5.21
CA TYR A 11 -10.67 -9.74 -6.48
C TYR A 11 -9.60 -8.64 -6.41
N GLN A 12 -8.57 -8.73 -7.24
CA GLN A 12 -7.54 -7.68 -7.32
C GLN A 12 -8.01 -6.56 -8.24
N LEU A 13 -7.97 -5.32 -7.72
CA LEU A 13 -8.34 -4.11 -8.45
C LEU A 13 -7.15 -3.15 -8.52
N PHE A 14 -6.73 -2.81 -9.73
CA PHE A 14 -5.74 -1.78 -9.99
C PHE A 14 -6.44 -0.54 -10.59
N PRO A 15 -6.68 0.54 -9.85
CA PRO A 15 -7.52 1.65 -10.29
C PRO A 15 -7.07 2.26 -11.61
N ARG A 16 -5.78 2.51 -11.79
CA ARG A 16 -5.21 3.10 -13.03
C ARG A 16 -5.62 2.37 -14.31
N ALA A 17 -5.86 1.05 -14.24
CA ALA A 17 -6.18 0.21 -15.40
C ALA A 17 -7.60 -0.37 -15.37
N PHE A 18 -8.38 -0.11 -14.31
CA PHE A 18 -9.67 -0.73 -14.11
C PHE A 18 -10.79 0.00 -14.86
N THR A 19 -10.75 1.33 -14.87
CA THR A 19 -11.69 2.17 -15.62
C THR A 19 -10.92 3.12 -16.53
N ARG A 20 -11.62 3.76 -17.48
CA ARG A 20 -11.01 4.74 -18.36
C ARG A 20 -10.47 5.95 -17.58
N GLU A 21 -11.17 6.36 -16.54
CA GLU A 21 -10.82 7.49 -15.67
C GLU A 21 -9.67 7.15 -14.73
N GLY A 22 -9.51 5.87 -14.38
CA GLY A 22 -8.45 5.38 -13.50
C GLY A 22 -8.57 5.82 -12.04
N THR A 23 -9.77 6.24 -11.59
CA THR A 23 -9.99 6.83 -10.27
C THR A 23 -10.74 5.91 -9.30
N LEU A 24 -10.65 6.18 -8.00
CA LEU A 24 -11.40 5.48 -6.95
C LEU A 24 -12.91 5.68 -7.12
N ALA A 25 -13.33 6.89 -7.47
CA ALA A 25 -14.74 7.20 -7.69
C ALA A 25 -15.32 6.38 -8.85
N ALA A 26 -14.61 6.29 -9.99
CA ALA A 26 -15.03 5.48 -11.12
C ALA A 26 -15.01 3.98 -10.79
N ALA A 27 -13.98 3.50 -10.08
CA ALA A 27 -13.88 2.11 -9.64
C ALA A 27 -15.04 1.74 -8.68
N SER A 28 -15.43 2.66 -7.79
CA SER A 28 -16.54 2.47 -6.85
C SER A 28 -17.89 2.17 -7.54
N ALA A 29 -18.12 2.73 -8.72
CA ALA A 29 -19.33 2.49 -9.50
C ALA A 29 -19.46 1.02 -9.95
N HIS A 30 -18.36 0.28 -10.06
CA HIS A 30 -18.32 -1.12 -10.48
C HIS A 30 -18.23 -2.14 -9.32
N LEU A 31 -18.28 -1.69 -8.07
CA LEU A 31 -18.21 -2.61 -6.92
C LEU A 31 -19.41 -3.56 -6.86
N ALA A 32 -20.59 -3.16 -7.35
CA ALA A 32 -21.75 -4.04 -7.43
C ALA A 32 -21.53 -5.20 -8.41
N ASP A 33 -20.87 -4.95 -9.53
CA ASP A 33 -20.51 -5.98 -10.51
C ASP A 33 -19.52 -6.98 -9.89
N ILE A 34 -18.52 -6.48 -9.16
CA ILE A 34 -17.54 -7.31 -8.44
C ILE A 34 -18.24 -8.15 -7.36
N ALA A 35 -19.16 -7.56 -6.58
CA ALA A 35 -19.91 -8.28 -5.56
C ALA A 35 -20.75 -9.41 -6.16
N SER A 36 -21.31 -9.21 -7.36
CA SER A 36 -22.11 -10.23 -8.08
C SER A 36 -21.30 -11.49 -8.45
N LEU A 37 -19.95 -11.42 -8.46
CA LEU A 37 -19.08 -12.56 -8.68
C LEU A 37 -18.98 -13.49 -7.46
N GLY A 38 -19.53 -13.08 -6.29
CA GLY A 38 -19.47 -13.86 -5.05
C GLY A 38 -18.10 -13.87 -4.38
N VAL A 39 -17.28 -12.84 -4.61
CA VAL A 39 -15.97 -12.70 -3.94
C VAL A 39 -16.13 -12.11 -2.54
N ASP A 40 -15.19 -12.43 -1.64
CA ASP A 40 -15.22 -11.98 -0.25
C ASP A 40 -14.51 -10.64 -0.06
N TYR A 41 -13.41 -10.43 -0.80
CA TYR A 41 -12.55 -9.27 -0.65
C TYR A 41 -12.25 -8.60 -1.98
N VAL A 42 -12.15 -7.28 -1.95
CA VAL A 42 -11.47 -6.48 -2.98
C VAL A 42 -10.09 -6.11 -2.46
N TYR A 43 -9.05 -6.58 -3.12
CA TYR A 43 -7.69 -6.14 -2.90
C TYR A 43 -7.39 -4.95 -3.80
N LEU A 44 -7.28 -3.78 -3.18
CA LEU A 44 -6.96 -2.53 -3.84
C LEU A 44 -5.43 -2.38 -3.95
N CYS A 45 -4.89 -2.42 -5.17
CA CYS A 45 -3.48 -2.13 -5.44
C CYS A 45 -3.11 -0.73 -4.93
N PRO A 46 -1.80 -0.42 -4.74
CA PRO A 46 -1.41 0.80 -4.04
C PRO A 46 -2.03 2.07 -4.61
N VAL A 47 -2.65 2.85 -3.75
CA VAL A 47 -3.30 4.14 -4.06
C VAL A 47 -2.72 5.31 -3.26
N PHE A 48 -1.71 5.02 -2.44
CA PHE A 48 -1.03 6.05 -1.65
C PHE A 48 -0.06 6.84 -2.52
N LEU A 49 0.31 8.03 -2.05
CA LEU A 49 1.10 8.97 -2.83
C LEU A 49 2.43 8.36 -3.28
N SER A 50 2.55 8.17 -4.59
CA SER A 50 3.76 7.66 -5.22
C SER A 50 4.78 8.77 -5.51
N ASP A 51 6.07 8.38 -5.52
CA ASP A 51 7.16 9.30 -5.84
C ASP A 51 7.11 9.67 -7.33
N ASP A 52 7.19 10.97 -7.60
CA ASP A 52 7.14 11.58 -8.93
C ASP A 52 8.51 12.08 -9.42
N GLY A 53 9.60 11.67 -8.73
CA GLY A 53 10.96 12.04 -9.09
C GLY A 53 11.38 11.49 -10.45
N MET A 54 11.99 12.37 -11.27
CA MET A 54 12.42 12.06 -12.65
C MET A 54 13.81 11.41 -12.72
N ASP A 55 14.49 11.22 -11.59
CA ASP A 55 15.79 10.54 -11.55
C ASP A 55 15.61 9.05 -11.86
N LYS A 56 16.01 8.66 -13.07
CA LYS A 56 15.89 7.29 -13.58
C LYS A 56 16.78 6.28 -12.85
N THR A 57 17.72 6.72 -12.04
CA THR A 57 18.50 5.84 -11.14
C THR A 57 17.59 5.10 -10.15
N TYR A 58 16.45 5.71 -9.79
CA TYR A 58 15.44 5.15 -8.92
C TYR A 58 14.18 4.67 -9.68
N TRP A 59 14.32 4.32 -10.95
CA TRP A 59 13.24 3.70 -11.71
C TRP A 59 13.51 2.20 -11.85
N SER A 60 12.48 1.39 -11.72
CA SER A 60 12.61 -0.05 -11.94
C SER A 60 12.96 -0.34 -13.41
N GLU A 61 13.65 -1.47 -13.65
CA GLU A 61 13.99 -1.91 -15.02
C GLU A 61 12.74 -1.99 -15.93
N ARG A 62 11.61 -2.47 -15.38
CA ARG A 62 10.34 -2.54 -16.13
C ARG A 62 9.81 -1.16 -16.50
N GLN A 63 9.96 -0.19 -15.61
CA GLN A 63 9.55 1.20 -15.86
C GLN A 63 10.41 1.82 -16.96
N ILE A 64 11.72 1.61 -16.93
CA ILE A 64 12.64 2.06 -17.99
C ILE A 64 12.33 1.35 -19.30
N ALA A 65 12.18 0.03 -19.29
CA ALA A 65 11.91 -0.77 -20.49
C ALA A 65 10.56 -0.47 -21.15
N SER A 66 9.59 0.07 -20.38
CA SER A 66 8.27 0.43 -20.92
C SER A 66 8.32 1.57 -21.96
N GLY A 67 9.38 2.38 -21.94
CA GLY A 67 9.51 3.58 -22.78
C GLY A 67 8.57 4.73 -22.42
N PHE A 68 7.72 4.58 -21.40
CA PHE A 68 6.85 5.66 -20.92
C PHE A 68 7.60 6.59 -19.97
N GLU A 69 7.52 7.89 -20.21
CA GLU A 69 8.10 8.94 -19.37
C GLU A 69 7.20 9.26 -18.16
N ASN A 70 6.57 8.25 -17.57
CA ASN A 70 5.79 8.41 -16.35
C ASN A 70 6.62 8.03 -15.12
N PRO A 71 6.99 9.00 -14.26
CA PRO A 71 7.77 8.73 -13.05
C PRO A 71 6.99 7.95 -12.00
N LYS A 72 5.67 8.01 -12.02
CA LYS A 72 4.81 7.43 -10.99
C LYS A 72 4.71 5.91 -11.11
N ASN A 73 5.41 5.23 -10.23
CA ASN A 73 5.23 3.82 -9.95
C ASN A 73 4.48 3.68 -8.61
N PRO A 74 3.30 3.04 -8.53
CA PRO A 74 2.51 2.96 -7.31
C PRO A 74 3.22 2.22 -6.17
N TYR A 75 4.27 1.45 -6.48
CA TYR A 75 5.12 0.79 -5.47
C TYR A 75 6.33 1.64 -5.05
N ARG A 76 6.50 2.84 -5.58
CA ARG A 76 7.55 3.79 -5.21
C ARG A 76 6.96 4.88 -4.30
N MET A 77 6.81 4.56 -3.02
CA MET A 77 6.06 5.34 -2.05
C MET A 77 6.75 6.66 -1.71
N LYS A 78 6.00 7.78 -1.77
CA LYS A 78 6.41 9.10 -1.31
C LYS A 78 5.81 9.45 0.05
N ASP A 79 4.51 9.16 0.23
CA ASP A 79 3.81 9.40 1.50
C ASP A 79 2.84 8.26 1.78
N TYR A 80 3.03 7.62 2.94
CA TYR A 80 2.22 6.50 3.39
C TYR A 80 0.87 6.92 3.99
N PHE A 81 0.69 8.22 4.30
CA PHE A 81 -0.51 8.78 4.92
C PHE A 81 -1.37 9.61 3.96
N ALA A 82 -0.96 9.76 2.72
CA ALA A 82 -1.67 10.51 1.70
C ALA A 82 -2.14 9.60 0.56
N VAL A 83 -3.33 9.88 0.03
CA VAL A 83 -3.82 9.27 -1.22
C VAL A 83 -3.18 9.98 -2.41
N ASP A 84 -2.76 9.25 -3.44
CA ASP A 84 -2.24 9.87 -4.67
C ASP A 84 -3.38 10.58 -5.41
N PRO A 85 -3.21 11.88 -5.72
CA PRO A 85 -4.22 12.66 -6.45
C PRO A 85 -4.60 12.06 -7.82
N GLU A 86 -3.76 11.19 -8.38
CA GLU A 86 -4.09 10.43 -9.60
C GLU A 86 -5.36 9.58 -9.41
N TYR A 87 -5.55 9.02 -8.22
CA TYR A 87 -6.69 8.15 -7.92
C TYR A 87 -7.87 8.88 -7.29
N GLY A 88 -7.66 10.11 -6.80
CA GLY A 88 -8.67 10.91 -6.13
C GLY A 88 -8.21 11.45 -4.78
N THR A 89 -9.16 11.66 -3.90
CA THR A 89 -8.95 12.21 -2.55
C THR A 89 -9.01 11.13 -1.48
N LYS A 90 -8.63 11.48 -0.25
CA LYS A 90 -8.84 10.62 0.92
C LYS A 90 -10.33 10.31 1.14
N GLU A 91 -11.20 11.28 0.88
CA GLU A 91 -12.66 11.08 0.97
C GLU A 91 -13.16 10.06 -0.07
N ASP A 92 -12.60 10.07 -1.30
CA ASP A 92 -12.93 9.06 -2.31
C ASP A 92 -12.52 7.65 -1.86
N LEU A 93 -11.38 7.51 -1.17
CA LEU A 93 -10.94 6.23 -0.61
C LEU A 93 -11.87 5.76 0.52
N ILE A 94 -12.27 6.65 1.43
CA ILE A 94 -13.25 6.36 2.49
C ILE A 94 -14.57 5.91 1.87
N ASN A 95 -15.07 6.63 0.87
CA ASN A 95 -16.32 6.31 0.18
C ASN A 95 -16.25 4.99 -0.58
N PHE A 96 -15.09 4.66 -1.17
CA PHE A 96 -14.85 3.37 -1.83
C PHE A 96 -14.99 2.21 -0.84
N VAL A 97 -14.34 2.28 0.33
CA VAL A 97 -14.42 1.24 1.37
C VAL A 97 -15.85 1.13 1.91
N LYS A 98 -16.47 2.26 2.23
CA LYS A 98 -17.89 2.29 2.67
C LYS A 98 -18.81 1.63 1.67
N ARG A 99 -18.65 1.96 0.38
CA ARG A 99 -19.47 1.36 -0.68
C ARG A 99 -19.23 -0.15 -0.83
N ALA A 100 -17.99 -0.61 -0.69
CA ALA A 100 -17.67 -2.03 -0.66
C ALA A 100 -18.41 -2.74 0.49
N HIS A 101 -18.38 -2.18 1.70
CA HIS A 101 -19.07 -2.71 2.88
C HIS A 101 -20.59 -2.76 2.71
N GLU A 102 -21.21 -1.74 2.10
CA GLU A 102 -22.66 -1.73 1.77
C GLU A 102 -23.05 -2.90 0.86
N LEU A 103 -22.12 -3.38 0.04
CA LEU A 103 -22.30 -4.51 -0.89
C LEU A 103 -21.86 -5.86 -0.30
N GLY A 104 -21.46 -5.89 0.98
CA GLY A 104 -21.00 -7.09 1.66
C GLY A 104 -19.56 -7.49 1.32
N LEU A 105 -18.81 -6.67 0.59
CA LEU A 105 -17.39 -6.88 0.29
C LEU A 105 -16.52 -6.34 1.41
N LYS A 106 -15.42 -7.03 1.69
CA LYS A 106 -14.32 -6.53 2.51
C LYS A 106 -13.22 -5.94 1.64
N VAL A 107 -12.38 -5.05 2.20
CA VAL A 107 -11.33 -4.36 1.43
C VAL A 107 -9.96 -4.64 2.05
N LEU A 108 -8.99 -4.98 1.18
CA LEU A 108 -7.57 -5.05 1.53
C LEU A 108 -6.84 -3.91 0.85
N PHE A 109 -6.00 -3.18 1.61
CA PHE A 109 -5.04 -2.25 1.01
C PHE A 109 -3.69 -2.93 0.80
N ASP A 110 -2.89 -2.39 -0.11
CA ASP A 110 -1.52 -2.83 -0.35
C ASP A 110 -0.54 -2.06 0.53
N LEU A 111 0.24 -2.77 1.35
CA LEU A 111 1.31 -2.20 2.15
C LEU A 111 2.67 -2.41 1.45
N VAL A 112 3.29 -1.32 1.04
CA VAL A 112 4.60 -1.31 0.37
C VAL A 112 5.68 -0.91 1.37
N TYR A 113 6.07 -1.83 2.27
CA TYR A 113 6.95 -1.52 3.41
C TYR A 113 8.39 -2.02 3.27
N TYR A 114 8.71 -2.71 2.19
CA TYR A 114 10.09 -3.14 1.97
C TYR A 114 11.00 -2.00 1.51
N HIS A 115 10.46 -1.07 0.75
CA HIS A 115 11.18 0.05 0.15
C HIS A 115 10.29 1.29 0.06
N CYS A 116 10.91 2.44 -0.26
CA CYS A 116 10.20 3.70 -0.51
C CYS A 116 10.74 4.38 -1.78
N GLY A 117 10.16 5.52 -2.13
CA GLY A 117 10.73 6.44 -3.11
C GLY A 117 11.89 7.24 -2.53
N PRO A 118 12.83 7.74 -3.37
CA PRO A 118 13.95 8.55 -2.91
C PRO A 118 13.53 9.89 -2.28
N ASN A 119 12.33 10.37 -2.61
CA ASN A 119 11.75 11.60 -2.07
C ASN A 119 10.66 11.33 -1.01
N ALA A 120 10.72 10.18 -0.33
CA ALA A 120 9.77 9.89 0.74
C ALA A 120 9.78 10.99 1.80
N VAL A 121 8.58 11.44 2.19
CA VAL A 121 8.42 12.66 3.00
C VAL A 121 9.10 12.57 4.37
N PHE A 122 9.15 11.38 4.97
CA PHE A 122 9.80 11.15 6.25
C PHE A 122 11.33 11.32 6.20
N LEU A 123 11.96 11.22 5.01
CA LEU A 123 13.42 11.32 4.88
C LEU A 123 13.99 12.70 5.23
N LYS A 124 13.14 13.74 5.27
CA LYS A 124 13.53 15.08 5.69
C LYS A 124 13.92 15.13 7.17
N GLU A 125 13.16 14.41 8.01
CA GLU A 125 13.34 14.39 9.46
C GLU A 125 14.06 13.12 9.93
N HIS A 126 13.90 12.04 9.17
CA HIS A 126 14.40 10.70 9.50
C HIS A 126 15.18 10.07 8.33
N PRO A 127 16.36 10.63 7.98
CA PRO A 127 17.19 10.07 6.90
C PRO A 127 17.73 8.67 7.21
N ASP A 128 17.65 8.22 8.44
CA ASP A 128 18.01 6.91 8.97
C ASP A 128 16.92 5.86 8.86
N PHE A 129 15.73 6.23 8.33
CA PHE A 129 14.65 5.28 8.04
C PHE A 129 14.93 4.41 6.83
N ILE A 130 15.94 4.73 6.03
CA ILE A 130 16.43 3.87 4.94
C ILE A 130 17.82 3.32 5.26
N GLN A 131 18.11 2.16 4.69
CA GLN A 131 19.44 1.60 4.72
C GLN A 131 20.39 2.45 3.85
N ARG A 132 21.66 2.54 4.25
CA ARG A 132 22.69 3.28 3.52
C ARG A 132 23.91 2.42 3.28
N THR A 133 24.57 2.70 2.17
CA THR A 133 25.89 2.15 1.85
C THR A 133 26.99 2.84 2.68
N PRO A 134 28.21 2.30 2.75
CA PRO A 134 29.32 2.91 3.53
C PRO A 134 29.68 4.34 3.12
N ASP A 135 29.39 4.75 1.88
CA ASP A 135 29.59 6.11 1.38
C ASP A 135 28.42 7.06 1.70
N GLY A 136 27.39 6.56 2.41
CA GLY A 136 26.22 7.34 2.82
C GLY A 136 25.09 7.42 1.79
N SER A 137 25.26 6.84 0.60
CA SER A 137 24.21 6.76 -0.41
C SER A 137 23.05 5.85 0.04
N PRO A 138 21.80 6.07 -0.44
CA PRO A 138 20.72 5.12 -0.19
C PRO A 138 21.07 3.72 -0.71
N PHE A 139 20.91 2.69 0.13
CA PHE A 139 21.03 1.33 -0.32
C PHE A 139 19.76 0.95 -1.10
N THR A 140 19.88 0.67 -2.39
CA THR A 140 18.79 0.24 -3.25
C THR A 140 18.80 -1.27 -3.41
N GLY A 141 17.62 -1.87 -3.38
CA GLY A 141 17.46 -3.30 -3.62
C GLY A 141 17.24 -3.61 -5.11
N GLU A 142 16.63 -4.76 -5.36
CA GLU A 142 16.42 -5.33 -6.69
C GLU A 142 15.57 -4.44 -7.63
N TRP A 143 14.79 -3.52 -7.08
CA TRP A 143 13.91 -2.62 -7.85
C TRP A 143 14.42 -1.19 -7.98
N ALA A 144 15.68 -0.94 -7.64
CA ALA A 144 16.30 0.38 -7.62
C ALA A 144 15.66 1.37 -6.61
N PHE A 145 14.85 0.91 -5.66
CA PHE A 145 14.22 1.74 -4.64
C PHE A 145 14.97 1.68 -3.32
N PRO A 146 15.08 2.80 -2.56
CA PRO A 146 15.69 2.80 -1.24
C PRO A 146 15.02 1.81 -0.29
N ARG A 147 15.78 0.92 0.33
CA ARG A 147 15.28 -0.08 1.29
C ARG A 147 15.04 0.54 2.65
N LEU A 148 13.91 0.20 3.28
CA LEU A 148 13.61 0.62 4.64
C LEU A 148 14.52 -0.08 5.66
N ASN A 149 14.89 0.63 6.71
CA ASN A 149 15.80 0.17 7.76
C ASN A 149 15.02 -0.36 8.98
N PHE A 150 14.60 -1.61 8.93
CA PHE A 150 13.85 -2.26 10.02
C PHE A 150 14.64 -2.44 11.33
N GLU A 151 15.95 -2.20 11.35
CA GLU A 151 16.71 -2.13 12.59
C GLU A 151 16.43 -0.85 13.38
N ASN A 152 15.87 0.17 12.73
CA ASN A 152 15.45 1.41 13.37
C ASN A 152 14.06 1.24 14.03
N PRO A 153 13.96 1.31 15.37
CA PRO A 153 12.70 1.14 16.06
C PRO A 153 11.70 2.26 15.77
N ALA A 154 12.16 3.49 15.50
CA ALA A 154 11.28 4.61 15.17
C ALA A 154 10.62 4.43 13.79
N LEU A 155 11.32 3.82 12.82
CA LEU A 155 10.69 3.43 11.56
C LEU A 155 9.58 2.39 11.80
N ARG A 156 9.82 1.38 12.63
CA ARG A 156 8.80 0.37 12.93
C ARG A 156 7.55 1.01 13.53
N GLU A 157 7.70 1.92 14.49
CA GLU A 157 6.56 2.65 15.08
C GLU A 157 5.83 3.48 14.03
N TYR A 158 6.55 4.23 13.18
CA TYR A 158 5.96 4.99 12.07
C TYR A 158 5.08 4.12 11.15
N LEU A 159 5.56 2.91 10.82
CA LEU A 159 4.82 1.97 9.98
C LEU A 159 3.63 1.33 10.71
N TYR A 160 3.75 1.05 12.02
CA TYR A 160 2.60 0.61 12.84
C TYR A 160 1.53 1.70 12.92
N ASP A 161 1.92 2.95 13.15
CA ASP A 161 1.00 4.08 13.15
C ASP A 161 0.29 4.21 11.80
N ASN A 162 0.98 3.98 10.71
CA ASN A 162 0.38 3.96 9.38
C ASN A 162 -0.66 2.84 9.21
N MET A 163 -0.39 1.62 9.69
CA MET A 163 -1.39 0.55 9.68
C MET A 163 -2.64 0.93 10.48
N LEU A 164 -2.46 1.43 11.70
CA LEU A 164 -3.58 1.81 12.58
C LEU A 164 -4.37 2.98 12.01
N TYR A 165 -3.68 3.95 11.40
CA TYR A 165 -4.30 5.13 10.78
C TYR A 165 -5.32 4.74 9.71
N TRP A 166 -4.97 3.85 8.77
CA TRP A 166 -5.89 3.48 7.71
C TRP A 166 -7.07 2.62 8.19
N ILE A 167 -6.90 1.84 9.26
CA ILE A 167 -8.02 1.16 9.91
C ILE A 167 -8.99 2.19 10.51
N GLN A 168 -8.46 3.18 11.23
CA GLN A 168 -9.27 4.21 11.89
C GLN A 168 -9.98 5.16 10.91
N VAL A 169 -9.31 5.50 9.80
CA VAL A 169 -9.81 6.48 8.82
C VAL A 169 -10.76 5.86 7.81
N CYS A 170 -10.43 4.66 7.31
CA CYS A 170 -11.17 4.03 6.22
C CYS A 170 -11.95 2.79 6.65
N ASP A 171 -11.78 2.29 7.88
CA ASP A 171 -12.34 1.01 8.32
C ASP A 171 -11.92 -0.18 7.44
N VAL A 172 -10.70 -0.14 6.88
CA VAL A 172 -10.17 -1.22 6.03
C VAL A 172 -10.13 -2.56 6.78
N ASP A 173 -10.36 -3.68 6.07
CA ASP A 173 -10.51 -5.00 6.68
C ASP A 173 -9.23 -5.82 6.72
N GLY A 174 -8.20 -5.36 6.04
CA GLY A 174 -6.93 -6.06 6.02
C GLY A 174 -5.89 -5.44 5.09
N TYR A 175 -4.74 -6.09 5.04
CA TYR A 175 -3.62 -5.68 4.20
C TYR A 175 -3.06 -6.85 3.40
N ARG A 176 -2.70 -6.58 2.16
CA ARG A 176 -1.76 -7.37 1.37
C ARG A 176 -0.38 -6.74 1.51
N CYS A 177 0.60 -7.52 1.93
CA CYS A 177 1.95 -7.04 2.21
C CYS A 177 2.84 -7.28 0.99
N ASP A 178 3.22 -6.21 0.29
CA ASP A 178 4.12 -6.30 -0.86
C ASP A 178 5.50 -6.79 -0.42
N VAL A 179 6.03 -7.79 -1.15
CA VAL A 179 7.29 -8.48 -0.82
C VAL A 179 7.45 -8.78 0.68
N GLY A 180 6.36 -9.10 1.36
CA GLY A 180 6.30 -9.26 2.81
C GLY A 180 7.28 -10.27 3.40
N SER A 181 7.73 -11.26 2.60
CA SER A 181 8.75 -12.22 2.99
C SER A 181 10.14 -11.61 3.21
N LEU A 182 10.39 -10.42 2.69
CA LEU A 182 11.65 -9.69 2.83
C LEU A 182 11.66 -8.72 4.02
N CYS A 183 10.51 -8.51 4.65
CA CYS A 183 10.41 -7.75 5.90
C CYS A 183 10.53 -8.69 7.11
N PRO A 184 11.02 -8.22 8.27
CA PRO A 184 11.17 -9.06 9.46
C PRO A 184 9.84 -9.64 9.94
N MET A 185 9.82 -10.93 10.25
CA MET A 185 8.61 -11.63 10.70
C MET A 185 8.08 -11.12 12.04
N ASP A 186 8.97 -10.69 12.94
CA ASP A 186 8.60 -10.09 14.22
C ASP A 186 7.84 -8.76 14.04
N PHE A 187 8.27 -7.96 13.04
CA PHE A 187 7.55 -6.74 12.65
C PHE A 187 6.11 -7.06 12.22
N TRP A 188 5.91 -8.06 11.34
CA TRP A 188 4.56 -8.44 10.92
C TRP A 188 3.71 -8.99 12.07
N LYS A 189 4.30 -9.80 12.96
CA LYS A 189 3.58 -10.34 14.12
C LYS A 189 3.07 -9.23 15.04
N GLU A 190 3.90 -8.23 15.30
CA GLU A 190 3.49 -7.07 16.12
C GLU A 190 2.46 -6.21 15.40
N GLY A 191 2.65 -5.94 14.10
CA GLY A 191 1.69 -5.17 13.30
C GLY A 191 0.29 -5.80 13.29
N ILE A 192 0.21 -7.12 13.01
CA ILE A 192 -1.09 -7.81 13.00
C ILE A 192 -1.73 -7.85 14.40
N ARG A 193 -0.92 -7.97 15.47
CA ARG A 193 -1.43 -7.93 16.84
C ARG A 193 -2.11 -6.58 17.11
N ARG A 194 -1.43 -5.46 16.80
CA ARG A 194 -1.97 -4.10 16.97
C ARG A 194 -3.22 -3.85 16.12
N CYS A 195 -3.21 -4.28 14.85
CA CYS A 195 -4.38 -4.16 13.97
C CYS A 195 -5.59 -4.91 14.54
N ARG A 196 -5.39 -6.13 15.08
CA ARG A 196 -6.46 -6.94 15.67
C ARG A 196 -7.00 -6.43 17.00
N GLU A 197 -6.29 -5.56 17.68
CA GLU A 197 -6.81 -4.83 18.84
C GLU A 197 -7.87 -3.80 18.44
N LEU A 198 -7.74 -3.21 17.22
CA LEU A 198 -8.75 -2.31 16.67
C LEU A 198 -9.87 -3.06 15.93
N LYS A 199 -9.52 -4.09 15.16
CA LYS A 199 -10.47 -4.85 14.33
C LYS A 199 -10.16 -6.35 14.45
N LYS A 200 -10.92 -7.06 15.30
CA LYS A 200 -10.65 -8.44 15.72
C LYS A 200 -10.42 -9.41 14.56
N ASP A 201 -11.19 -9.29 13.48
CA ASP A 201 -11.15 -10.18 12.31
C ASP A 201 -10.26 -9.64 11.19
N PHE A 202 -9.28 -8.76 11.55
CA PHE A 202 -8.38 -8.15 10.60
C PHE A 202 -7.52 -9.19 9.86
N PHE A 203 -7.50 -9.13 8.53
CA PHE A 203 -6.79 -10.03 7.65
C PHE A 203 -5.45 -9.44 7.19
N MET A 204 -4.36 -10.20 7.31
CA MET A 204 -3.05 -9.78 6.81
C MET A 204 -2.34 -10.98 6.16
#